data_4422f0746460ee64c34e5f90131681f6
#
_entry.id   4422f0746460ee64c34e5f90131681f6
#
_cell.length_a   1.000
_cell.length_b   1.000
_cell.length_c   1.000
_cell.angle_alpha   90.00
_cell.angle_beta   90.00
_cell.angle_gamma   90.00
#
_symmetry.space_group_name_H-M   'P 1'
#
loop_
_entity.id
_entity.type
_entity.pdbx_description
1 polymer ?
#
loop_
_entity_poly.entity_id
_entity_poly.type
_entity_poly.pdbx_seq_one_letter_code
_entity_poly.pdbx_strand_id
1 'polypeptide(L)'
;MSKVLVATTGTEFDAQAIDEALKLLGSGHEYLILTVLQGEVPAIVGDGGGIAPVMHIPPETWIEQEKQDHVLAERRIRKTLSELGSDVEIRVESGDPGERICAVAVEEGVDLVVVGSHDVGTLRRVLGGSVSDDVAHHAPCPVLLIRHRDV
;
A
#
# COMPACT_ATOMS: atom_id res chain seq x y z
N MET A 1 -19.94 -13.22 7.26
CA MET A 1 -19.42 -12.08 6.48
C MET A 1 -17.95 -11.91 6.84
N SER A 2 -17.09 -12.01 5.88
CA SER A 2 -15.64 -11.90 6.10
C SER A 2 -15.18 -10.47 5.87
N LYS A 3 -14.16 -10.06 6.61
CA LYS A 3 -13.49 -8.77 6.41
C LYS A 3 -12.26 -8.97 5.52
N VAL A 4 -12.19 -8.22 4.42
CA VAL A 4 -11.15 -8.34 3.41
C VAL A 4 -10.36 -7.05 3.33
N LEU A 5 -9.04 -7.13 3.52
CA LEU A 5 -8.13 -6.01 3.32
C LEU A 5 -7.55 -6.10 1.91
N VAL A 6 -7.72 -5.04 1.12
CA VAL A 6 -7.10 -4.91 -0.20
C VAL A 6 -5.99 -3.88 -0.12
N ALA A 7 -4.74 -4.34 -0.24
CA ALA A 7 -3.57 -3.48 -0.19
C ALA A 7 -3.29 -2.88 -1.57
N THR A 8 -3.11 -1.58 -1.61
CA THR A 8 -2.86 -0.79 -2.81
C THR A 8 -1.60 0.05 -2.68
N THR A 9 -1.06 0.49 -3.80
CA THR A 9 0.20 1.25 -3.86
C THR A 9 0.02 2.75 -4.09
N GLY A 10 -1.21 3.21 -4.32
CA GLY A 10 -1.51 4.59 -4.70
C GLY A 10 -1.22 4.91 -6.18
N THR A 11 -1.08 3.90 -7.02
CA THR A 11 -0.82 4.03 -8.45
C THR A 11 -2.05 3.72 -9.30
N GLU A 12 -1.96 3.99 -10.60
CA GLU A 12 -3.03 3.67 -11.56
C GLU A 12 -3.41 2.19 -11.64
N PHE A 13 -2.53 1.30 -11.20
CA PHE A 13 -2.76 -0.15 -11.20
C PHE A 13 -3.66 -0.60 -10.05
N ASP A 14 -3.88 0.22 -9.05
CA ASP A 14 -4.74 -0.09 -7.91
C ASP A 14 -6.20 -0.33 -8.34
N ALA A 15 -6.67 0.40 -9.35
CA ALA A 15 -8.01 0.24 -9.88
C ALA A 15 -8.26 -1.18 -10.37
N GLN A 16 -7.30 -1.79 -11.05
CA GLN A 16 -7.40 -3.14 -11.55
C GLN A 16 -7.39 -4.17 -10.41
N ALA A 17 -6.49 -4.01 -9.43
CA ALA A 17 -6.41 -4.92 -8.29
C ALA A 17 -7.69 -4.89 -7.45
N ILE A 18 -8.25 -3.71 -7.22
CA ILE A 18 -9.51 -3.54 -6.50
C ILE A 18 -10.67 -4.16 -7.29
N ASP A 19 -10.78 -3.86 -8.59
CA ASP A 19 -11.85 -4.39 -9.45
C ASP A 19 -11.80 -5.93 -9.52
N GLU A 20 -10.62 -6.50 -9.70
CA GLU A 20 -10.46 -7.96 -9.70
C GLU A 20 -10.80 -8.60 -8.36
N ALA A 21 -10.39 -7.99 -7.25
CA ALA A 21 -10.73 -8.47 -5.92
C ALA A 21 -12.25 -8.48 -5.70
N LEU A 22 -12.93 -7.39 -6.05
CA LEU A 22 -14.38 -7.28 -5.91
C LEU A 22 -15.13 -8.29 -6.83
N LYS A 23 -14.62 -8.51 -8.04
CA LYS A 23 -15.20 -9.48 -8.96
C LYS A 23 -15.02 -10.93 -8.51
N LEU A 24 -13.86 -11.27 -7.99
CA LEU A 24 -13.55 -12.64 -7.55
C LEU A 24 -14.27 -13.01 -6.24
N LEU A 25 -14.33 -12.07 -5.30
CA LEU A 25 -14.83 -12.31 -3.96
C LEU A 25 -16.32 -11.95 -3.81
N GLY A 26 -16.81 -11.04 -4.66
CA GLY A 26 -18.22 -10.62 -4.64
C GLY A 26 -18.53 -9.55 -3.57
N SER A 27 -19.80 -9.22 -3.46
CA SER A 27 -20.28 -8.12 -2.60
C SER A 27 -20.67 -8.53 -1.18
N GLY A 28 -20.51 -9.81 -0.83
CA GLY A 28 -20.92 -10.37 0.46
C GLY A 28 -19.93 -10.15 1.60
N HIS A 29 -18.92 -9.32 1.42
CA HIS A 29 -17.83 -9.09 2.36
C HIS A 29 -17.70 -7.62 2.73
N GLU A 30 -17.09 -7.37 3.89
CA GLU A 30 -16.66 -6.04 4.29
C GLU A 30 -15.25 -5.77 3.74
N TYR A 31 -15.08 -4.70 3.00
CA TYR A 31 -13.80 -4.37 2.37
C TYR A 31 -13.15 -3.16 3.04
N LEU A 32 -11.85 -3.28 3.29
CA LEU A 32 -10.96 -2.21 3.69
C LEU A 32 -9.88 -2.03 2.62
N ILE A 33 -9.85 -0.89 1.98
CA ILE A 33 -8.77 -0.54 1.05
C ILE A 33 -7.67 0.17 1.83
N LEU A 34 -6.48 -0.40 1.81
CA LEU A 34 -5.31 0.13 2.51
C LEU A 34 -4.24 0.55 1.51
N THR A 35 -3.86 1.81 1.56
CA THR A 35 -2.68 2.33 0.88
C THR A 35 -1.60 2.66 1.90
N VAL A 36 -0.39 2.16 1.67
CA VAL A 36 0.77 2.49 2.50
C VAL A 36 1.73 3.34 1.67
N LEU A 37 1.93 4.57 2.12
CA LEU A 37 2.87 5.49 1.52
C LEU A 37 4.25 5.27 2.12
N GLN A 38 5.23 5.01 1.26
CA GLN A 38 6.63 5.00 1.68
C GLN A 38 7.09 6.43 1.87
N GLY A 39 7.39 6.81 3.11
CA GLY A 39 8.07 8.07 3.36
C GLY A 39 9.44 8.02 2.67
N GLU A 40 9.69 8.95 1.76
CA GLU A 40 11.04 9.17 1.28
C GLU A 40 11.86 9.69 2.46
N VAL A 41 12.62 8.83 3.09
CA VAL A 41 13.75 9.28 3.90
C VAL A 41 14.73 9.86 2.89
N PRO A 42 15.03 11.17 2.91
CA PRO A 42 16.05 11.72 2.03
C PRO A 42 17.33 10.93 2.28
N ALA A 43 17.75 10.14 1.32
CA ALA A 43 19.04 9.49 1.38
C ALA A 43 20.07 10.61 1.37
N ILE A 44 20.67 10.90 2.51
CA ILE A 44 21.85 11.75 2.59
C ILE A 44 22.99 10.91 1.99
N VAL A 45 23.10 10.97 0.68
CA VAL A 45 24.29 10.45 0.00
C VAL A 45 25.40 11.47 0.27
N GLY A 46 26.09 11.26 1.38
CA GLY A 46 27.37 11.92 1.59
C GLY A 46 28.40 11.32 0.66
N ASP A 47 28.73 12.01 -0.41
CA ASP A 47 29.93 11.70 -1.19
C ASP A 47 31.15 12.06 -0.33
N GLY A 48 31.86 11.02 0.10
CA GLY A 48 33.16 11.18 0.74
C GLY A 48 33.17 11.34 2.25
N GLY A 49 32.73 10.34 3.01
CA GLY A 49 33.25 10.06 4.38
C GLY A 49 33.11 11.13 5.46
N GLY A 50 32.36 12.18 5.23
CA GLY A 50 32.07 13.23 6.21
C GLY A 50 30.59 13.17 6.61
N ILE A 51 30.33 13.34 7.91
CA ILE A 51 28.98 13.60 8.42
C ILE A 51 28.55 14.94 7.81
N ALA A 52 27.78 14.88 6.72
CA ALA A 52 27.16 16.09 6.17
C ALA A 52 26.25 16.69 7.23
N PRO A 53 26.26 18.01 7.45
CA PRO A 53 25.32 18.63 8.35
C PRO A 53 23.92 18.30 7.84
N VAL A 54 23.14 17.63 8.68
CA VAL A 54 21.73 17.36 8.42
C VAL A 54 21.10 18.73 8.19
N MET A 55 20.71 19.04 6.98
CA MET A 55 19.87 20.21 6.74
C MET A 55 18.63 19.99 7.60
N HIS A 56 18.49 20.83 8.58
CA HIS A 56 17.35 20.80 9.48
C HIS A 56 16.12 21.27 8.69
N ILE A 57 15.50 20.32 7.99
CA ILE A 57 14.18 20.57 7.44
C ILE A 57 13.24 20.56 8.64
N PRO A 58 12.49 21.63 8.88
CA PRO A 58 11.61 21.69 10.04
C PRO A 58 10.64 20.51 10.05
N PRO A 59 10.46 19.83 11.18
CA PRO A 59 9.53 18.70 11.31
C PRO A 59 8.12 19.02 10.83
N GLU A 60 7.73 20.28 10.95
CA GLU A 60 6.40 20.77 10.53
C GLU A 60 6.18 20.67 9.03
N THR A 61 7.24 20.84 8.20
CA THR A 61 7.11 20.71 6.74
C THR A 61 6.91 19.26 6.29
N TRP A 62 7.50 18.30 7.01
CA TRP A 62 7.33 16.89 6.75
C TRP A 62 5.93 16.42 7.14
N ILE A 63 5.44 16.85 8.28
CA ILE A 63 4.08 16.53 8.76
C ILE A 63 3.06 17.09 7.78
N GLU A 64 3.25 18.30 7.28
CA GLU A 64 2.33 18.90 6.31
C GLU A 64 2.37 18.18 4.96
N GLN A 65 3.57 17.83 4.48
CA GLN A 65 3.74 17.08 3.24
C GLN A 65 3.08 15.69 3.36
N GLU A 66 3.32 14.98 4.44
CA GLU A 66 2.70 13.67 4.70
C GLU A 66 1.18 13.75 4.71
N LYS A 67 0.61 14.76 5.36
CA LYS A 67 -0.85 15.00 5.35
C LYS A 67 -1.39 15.24 3.94
N GLN A 68 -0.69 16.01 3.13
CA GLN A 68 -1.08 16.27 1.73
C GLN A 68 -1.03 14.99 0.91
N ASP A 69 0.00 14.18 1.07
CA ASP A 69 0.18 12.92 0.35
C ASP A 69 -0.93 11.93 0.72
N HIS A 70 -1.31 11.85 2.00
CA HIS A 70 -2.44 11.04 2.47
C HIS A 70 -3.77 11.49 1.83
N VAL A 71 -4.03 12.78 1.80
CA VAL A 71 -5.26 13.34 1.20
C VAL A 71 -5.33 13.02 -0.29
N LEU A 72 -4.21 13.15 -1.01
CA LEU A 72 -4.15 12.86 -2.44
C LEU A 72 -4.33 11.36 -2.72
N ALA A 73 -3.70 10.50 -1.93
CA ALA A 73 -3.85 9.04 -2.04
C ALA A 73 -5.30 8.62 -1.80
N GLU A 74 -5.92 9.11 -0.74
CA GLU A 74 -7.32 8.83 -0.44
C GLU A 74 -8.26 9.29 -1.57
N ARG A 75 -8.03 10.47 -2.13
CA ARG A 75 -8.81 10.98 -3.27
C ARG A 75 -8.75 10.07 -4.49
N ARG A 76 -7.55 9.59 -4.83
CA ARG A 76 -7.36 8.69 -5.98
C ARG A 76 -8.13 7.39 -5.80
N ILE A 77 -8.04 6.81 -4.61
CA ILE A 77 -8.75 5.57 -4.30
C ILE A 77 -10.26 5.79 -4.31
N ARG A 78 -10.73 6.87 -3.70
CA ARG A 78 -12.15 7.22 -3.67
C ARG A 78 -12.72 7.44 -5.06
N LYS A 79 -11.96 8.07 -5.95
CA LYS A 79 -12.32 8.21 -7.36
C LYS A 79 -12.45 6.85 -8.04
N THR A 80 -11.46 5.98 -7.88
CA THR A 80 -11.47 4.62 -8.41
C THR A 80 -12.70 3.83 -7.94
N LEU A 81 -12.99 3.88 -6.65
CA LEU A 81 -14.15 3.20 -6.07
C LEU A 81 -15.47 3.76 -6.59
N SER A 82 -15.57 5.07 -6.77
CA SER A 82 -16.73 5.72 -7.37
C SER A 82 -16.97 5.26 -8.80
N GLU A 83 -15.91 5.12 -9.59
CA GLU A 83 -15.98 4.60 -10.97
C GLU A 83 -16.41 3.13 -11.01
N LEU A 84 -16.04 2.36 -10.00
CA LEU A 84 -16.44 0.95 -9.84
C LEU A 84 -17.81 0.79 -9.18
N GLY A 85 -18.44 1.87 -8.72
CA GLY A 85 -19.72 1.83 -8.04
C GLY A 85 -19.69 1.20 -6.65
N SER A 86 -18.52 1.23 -6.01
CA SER A 86 -18.30 0.64 -4.69
C SER A 86 -18.09 1.70 -3.62
N ASP A 87 -18.72 1.50 -2.46
CA ASP A 87 -18.55 2.32 -1.27
C ASP A 87 -17.94 1.43 -0.17
N VAL A 88 -16.64 1.63 0.08
CA VAL A 88 -15.87 0.83 1.03
C VAL A 88 -14.99 1.73 1.88
N GLU A 89 -14.54 1.21 3.02
CA GLU A 89 -13.63 1.91 3.90
C GLU A 89 -12.25 2.08 3.25
N ILE A 90 -11.69 3.28 3.39
CA ILE A 90 -10.35 3.62 2.88
C ILE A 90 -9.49 4.04 4.06
N ARG A 91 -8.30 3.47 4.12
CA ARG A 91 -7.27 3.82 5.12
C ARG A 91 -5.95 4.10 4.42
N VAL A 92 -5.30 5.19 4.79
CA VAL A 92 -3.97 5.55 4.31
C VAL A 92 -3.01 5.56 5.48
N GLU A 93 -1.93 4.83 5.35
CA GLU A 93 -0.87 4.70 6.34
C GLU A 93 0.47 5.10 5.73
N SER A 94 1.45 5.41 6.57
CA SER A 94 2.84 5.66 6.16
C SER A 94 3.77 4.64 6.80
N GLY A 95 4.84 4.29 6.11
CA GLY A 95 5.87 3.41 6.61
C GLY A 95 6.27 2.31 5.64
N ASP A 96 6.81 1.21 6.17
CA ASP A 96 7.10 0.03 5.38
C ASP A 96 5.81 -0.70 4.99
N PRO A 97 5.54 -0.91 3.69
CA PRO A 97 4.28 -1.48 3.25
C PRO A 97 4.01 -2.88 3.80
N GLY A 98 4.98 -3.77 3.76
CA GLY A 98 4.82 -5.14 4.25
C GLY A 98 4.48 -5.19 5.73
N GLU A 99 5.20 -4.44 6.54
CA GLU A 99 4.97 -4.32 7.97
C GLU A 99 3.61 -3.69 8.30
N ARG A 100 3.27 -2.58 7.65
CA ARG A 100 2.01 -1.88 7.89
C ARG A 100 0.79 -2.68 7.46
N ILE A 101 0.85 -3.36 6.34
CA ILE A 101 -0.24 -4.24 5.89
C ILE A 101 -0.50 -5.34 6.90
N CYS A 102 0.54 -6.02 7.37
CA CYS A 102 0.40 -7.06 8.38
C CYS A 102 -0.12 -6.52 9.71
N ALA A 103 0.36 -5.36 10.15
CA ALA A 103 -0.10 -4.72 11.39
C ALA A 103 -1.58 -4.34 11.32
N VAL A 104 -2.02 -3.72 10.23
CA VAL A 104 -3.44 -3.37 10.02
C VAL A 104 -4.31 -4.62 9.91
N ALA A 105 -3.82 -5.67 9.27
CA ALA A 105 -4.54 -6.94 9.20
C ALA A 105 -4.82 -7.54 10.59
N VAL A 106 -3.88 -7.42 11.51
CA VAL A 106 -4.06 -7.83 12.92
C VAL A 106 -5.02 -6.88 13.64
N GLU A 107 -4.80 -5.57 13.55
CA GLU A 107 -5.62 -4.56 14.22
C GLU A 107 -7.10 -4.67 13.84
N GLU A 108 -7.37 -4.87 12.57
CA GLU A 108 -8.73 -4.93 12.02
C GLU A 108 -9.35 -6.34 12.06
N GLY A 109 -8.57 -7.35 12.42
CA GLY A 109 -9.04 -8.73 12.47
C GLY A 109 -9.54 -9.24 11.13
N VAL A 110 -8.82 -8.95 10.04
CA VAL A 110 -9.24 -9.34 8.70
C VAL A 110 -9.09 -10.84 8.47
N ASP A 111 -9.98 -11.38 7.65
CA ASP A 111 -10.01 -12.80 7.32
C ASP A 111 -9.21 -13.12 6.05
N LEU A 112 -8.94 -12.12 5.22
CA LEU A 112 -8.19 -12.25 3.98
C LEU A 112 -7.46 -10.96 3.66
N VAL A 113 -6.21 -11.07 3.22
CA VAL A 113 -5.44 -9.97 2.64
C VAL A 113 -5.30 -10.19 1.15
N VAL A 114 -5.62 -9.19 0.36
CA VAL A 114 -5.42 -9.17 -1.09
C VAL A 114 -4.28 -8.23 -1.42
N VAL A 115 -3.28 -8.71 -2.15
CA VAL A 115 -2.16 -7.91 -2.62
C VAL A 115 -2.00 -8.04 -4.13
N GLY A 116 -1.70 -6.92 -4.78
CA GLY A 116 -1.32 -6.93 -6.19
C GLY A 116 0.15 -7.31 -6.35
N SER A 117 0.45 -8.13 -7.34
CA SER A 117 1.80 -8.43 -7.74
C SER A 117 2.14 -7.58 -8.96
N HIS A 118 2.99 -6.58 -8.75
CA HIS A 118 3.67 -5.95 -9.85
C HIS A 118 4.90 -6.76 -10.22
N ASP A 119 4.93 -7.26 -11.41
CA ASP A 119 6.13 -7.75 -12.06
C ASP A 119 6.97 -6.54 -12.54
N VAL A 120 7.35 -5.67 -11.62
CA VAL A 120 8.29 -4.59 -11.92
C VAL A 120 9.69 -5.19 -11.92
N GLY A 121 10.11 -5.64 -13.11
CA GLY A 121 11.21 -6.52 -13.34
C GLY A 121 12.50 -6.20 -12.64
N THR A 122 13.12 -5.10 -12.60
CA THR A 122 14.53 -4.92 -12.19
C THR A 122 14.75 -4.35 -10.80
N LEU A 123 13.86 -3.54 -10.27
CA LEU A 123 13.98 -2.97 -8.93
C LEU A 123 13.74 -4.01 -7.82
N ARG A 124 13.00 -5.04 -8.13
CA ARG A 124 12.64 -6.13 -7.21
C ARG A 124 13.83 -6.95 -6.75
N ARG A 125 14.85 -7.13 -7.62
CA ARG A 125 16.05 -7.94 -7.31
C ARG A 125 17.08 -7.19 -6.47
N VAL A 126 17.05 -5.87 -6.50
CA VAL A 126 18.04 -5.04 -5.82
C VAL A 126 17.69 -4.78 -4.35
N LEU A 127 16.41 -4.81 -3.99
CA LEU A 127 15.94 -4.49 -2.64
C LEU A 127 15.53 -5.70 -1.80
N GLY A 128 15.76 -6.92 -2.27
CA GLY A 128 15.71 -8.13 -1.44
C GLY A 128 14.33 -8.61 -1.00
N GLY A 129 13.25 -8.20 -1.64
CA GLY A 129 11.93 -8.71 -1.34
C GLY A 129 10.83 -7.81 -1.89
N SER A 130 9.75 -8.40 -2.40
CA SER A 130 8.56 -7.65 -2.75
C SER A 130 7.63 -7.53 -1.53
N VAL A 131 6.82 -6.48 -1.49
CA VAL A 131 5.76 -6.31 -0.47
C VAL A 131 4.87 -7.55 -0.40
N SER A 132 4.53 -8.13 -1.56
CA SER A 132 3.72 -9.34 -1.62
C SER A 132 4.38 -10.56 -0.99
N ASP A 133 5.71 -10.71 -1.09
CA ASP A 133 6.43 -11.78 -0.42
C ASP A 133 6.44 -11.59 1.10
N ASP A 134 6.68 -10.38 1.58
CA ASP A 134 6.64 -10.06 3.00
C ASP A 134 5.25 -10.33 3.60
N VAL A 135 4.21 -9.88 2.92
CA VAL A 135 2.83 -10.12 3.36
C VAL A 135 2.48 -11.60 3.34
N ALA A 136 2.88 -12.33 2.29
CA ALA A 136 2.64 -13.77 2.19
C ALA A 136 3.27 -14.56 3.34
N HIS A 137 4.44 -14.13 3.82
CA HIS A 137 5.15 -14.80 4.91
C HIS A 137 4.71 -14.37 6.33
N HIS A 138 4.19 -13.15 6.50
CA HIS A 138 3.95 -12.57 7.82
C HIS A 138 2.49 -12.21 8.11
N ALA A 139 1.58 -12.31 7.13
CA ALA A 139 0.18 -12.00 7.36
C ALA A 139 -0.48 -12.98 8.36
N PRO A 140 -1.41 -12.50 9.20
CA PRO A 140 -2.08 -13.33 10.21
C PRO A 140 -3.17 -14.24 9.61
N CYS A 141 -3.44 -14.11 8.32
CA CYS A 141 -4.54 -14.78 7.62
C CYS A 141 -4.12 -15.17 6.19
N PRO A 142 -4.95 -15.90 5.44
CA PRO A 142 -4.71 -16.19 4.03
C PRO A 142 -4.46 -14.93 3.20
N VAL A 143 -3.61 -15.06 2.20
CA VAL A 143 -3.24 -13.98 1.28
C VAL A 143 -3.60 -14.39 -0.15
N LEU A 144 -4.36 -13.54 -0.83
CA LEU A 144 -4.67 -13.66 -2.24
C LEU A 144 -3.76 -12.73 -3.04
N LEU A 145 -2.96 -13.31 -3.92
CA LEU A 145 -2.08 -12.57 -4.81
C LEU A 145 -2.76 -12.36 -6.17
N ILE A 146 -3.04 -11.12 -6.51
CA ILE A 146 -3.57 -10.77 -7.83
C ILE A 146 -2.40 -10.38 -8.73
N ARG A 147 -2.23 -11.12 -9.80
CA ARG A 147 -1.21 -10.81 -10.81
C ARG A 147 -1.74 -9.81 -11.81
N HIS A 148 -0.97 -8.76 -12.01
CA HIS A 148 -1.20 -7.86 -13.13
C HIS A 148 -0.83 -8.60 -14.43
N ARG A 149 -1.78 -8.69 -15.35
CA ARG A 149 -1.52 -9.19 -16.69
C ARG A 149 -1.33 -8.00 -17.61
N ASP A 150 -0.12 -7.83 -18.08
CA ASP A 150 0.11 -6.95 -19.22
C ASP A 150 -0.56 -7.58 -20.45
N VAL A 151 -1.50 -6.87 -20.99
CA VAL A 151 -2.16 -7.27 -22.23
C VAL A 151 -1.47 -6.60 -23.40
#